data_24a86c7577312c9d752a6fc6dc70beac
#
_entry.id   24a86c7577312c9d752a6fc6dc70beac
#
_cell.length_a   1.000
_cell.length_b   1.000
_cell.length_c   1.000
_cell.angle_alpha   90.00
_cell.angle_beta   90.00
_cell.angle_gamma   90.00
#
_symmetry.space_group_name_H-M   'P 1'
#
loop_
_entity.id
_entity.type
_entity.pdbx_description
1 polymer ?
#
loop_
_entity_poly.entity_id
_entity_poly.type
_entity_poly.pdbx_seq_one_letter_code
_entity_poly.pdbx_strand_id
1 'polypeptide(L)'
;VPEPTQGNALTTPDFWGDEFWKLNRDAVPELEIDPDHREFSWLHRFLQQHLPRRPDARLLELGCHPGRYLWYFHTYFGYEVEGVEYVAPAAELTHQALKAHDIEVPIHAADLFDFQPDSDELFDVVCSFGVVEHFADVEPVIRRHGELARPGGLVVIAIPNHAGVNGTVLKWIQPEVYAVHNHMSFRDLKDAIDANAELDYVAGGYLGHFSLAPSNLCPHLRQRLPWKVYALFERIYNGCVRVAHYLPNSRWFSPNAVVVARRRSHDTR
;
A
#
# COMPACT_ATOMS: atom_id res chain seq x y z
N VAL A 1 14.77 -19.46 16.16
CA VAL A 1 13.52 -19.30 15.41
C VAL A 1 12.90 -18.03 15.96
N PRO A 2 12.69 -16.97 15.17
CA PRO A 2 12.00 -15.78 15.64
C PRO A 2 10.63 -16.19 16.17
N GLU A 3 10.19 -15.57 17.27
CA GLU A 3 8.82 -15.77 17.78
C GLU A 3 7.83 -15.37 16.68
N PRO A 4 6.72 -16.10 16.49
CA PRO A 4 5.74 -15.75 15.49
C PRO A 4 5.17 -14.37 15.80
N THR A 5 5.36 -13.42 14.89
CA THR A 5 4.72 -12.11 14.94
C THR A 5 3.19 -12.27 14.91
N GLN A 6 2.46 -11.34 15.53
CA GLN A 6 1.00 -11.34 15.43
C GLN A 6 0.59 -11.35 13.95
N GLY A 7 -0.44 -12.13 13.60
CA GLY A 7 -0.89 -12.29 12.20
C GLY A 7 -0.05 -13.25 11.36
N ASN A 8 0.96 -13.91 11.92
CA ASN A 8 1.85 -14.82 11.19
C ASN A 8 2.41 -14.17 9.92
N ALA A 9 3.30 -13.18 10.08
CA ALA A 9 3.95 -12.51 8.96
C ALA A 9 4.67 -13.52 8.04
N LEU A 10 4.46 -13.37 6.74
CA LEU A 10 5.06 -14.21 5.70
C LEU A 10 6.47 -13.73 5.31
N THR A 11 6.89 -12.58 5.81
CA THR A 11 8.16 -11.92 5.53
C THR A 11 8.87 -11.48 6.80
N THR A 12 10.17 -11.25 6.71
CA THR A 12 11.03 -10.75 7.79
C THR A 12 11.63 -9.39 7.40
N PRO A 13 12.17 -8.60 8.36
CA PRO A 13 12.88 -7.35 8.03
C PRO A 13 14.03 -7.58 7.03
N ASP A 14 14.77 -8.68 7.17
CA ASP A 14 15.91 -9.02 6.29
C ASP A 14 15.43 -9.26 4.85
N PHE A 15 14.27 -9.91 4.67
CA PHE A 15 13.65 -10.07 3.34
C PHE A 15 13.42 -8.73 2.66
N TRP A 16 12.88 -7.76 3.38
CA TRP A 16 12.62 -6.45 2.83
C TRP A 16 13.89 -5.64 2.58
N GLY A 17 14.78 -5.58 3.57
CA GLY A 17 15.97 -4.75 3.52
C GLY A 17 17.00 -5.24 2.51
N ASP A 18 17.37 -6.52 2.59
CA ASP A 18 18.50 -7.08 1.86
C ASP A 18 18.10 -7.77 0.55
N GLU A 19 16.96 -8.47 0.54
CA GLU A 19 16.57 -9.27 -0.62
C GLU A 19 15.66 -8.52 -1.59
N PHE A 20 14.60 -7.85 -1.09
CA PHE A 20 13.59 -7.24 -1.95
C PHE A 20 13.98 -5.82 -2.38
N TRP A 21 14.19 -4.90 -1.44
CA TRP A 21 14.53 -3.51 -1.79
C TRP A 21 15.99 -3.34 -2.16
N LYS A 22 16.90 -4.20 -1.70
CA LYS A 22 18.33 -4.06 -1.88
C LYS A 22 18.78 -2.64 -1.54
N LEU A 23 18.42 -2.20 -0.35
CA LEU A 23 18.52 -0.82 0.09
C LEU A 23 19.88 -0.23 -0.22
N ASN A 24 19.90 0.77 -1.07
CA ASN A 24 21.08 1.59 -1.32
C ASN A 24 20.99 2.83 -0.44
N ARG A 25 21.78 2.87 0.61
CA ARG A 25 21.81 3.99 1.59
C ARG A 25 22.31 5.30 0.99
N ASP A 26 22.96 5.26 -0.16
CA ASP A 26 23.47 6.45 -0.85
C ASP A 26 22.47 7.03 -1.87
N ALA A 27 21.34 6.35 -2.09
CA ALA A 27 20.30 6.78 -3.03
C ALA A 27 19.04 7.22 -2.29
N VAL A 28 18.69 8.50 -2.41
CA VAL A 28 17.42 9.03 -1.90
C VAL A 28 16.31 8.59 -2.85
N PRO A 29 15.25 7.91 -2.36
CA PRO A 29 14.12 7.51 -3.19
C PRO A 29 13.38 8.70 -3.80
N GLU A 30 12.89 8.53 -5.03
CA GLU A 30 11.99 9.49 -5.67
C GLU A 30 10.58 9.35 -5.09
N LEU A 31 10.00 10.44 -4.59
CA LEU A 31 8.69 10.42 -3.91
C LEU A 31 7.54 10.92 -4.77
N GLU A 32 7.82 11.77 -5.76
CA GLU A 32 6.78 12.47 -6.49
C GLU A 32 5.80 11.52 -7.18
N ILE A 33 4.53 11.78 -6.96
CA ILE A 33 3.41 11.09 -7.59
C ILE A 33 2.62 12.15 -8.37
N ASP A 34 2.54 11.98 -9.69
CA ASP A 34 1.62 12.77 -10.50
C ASP A 34 0.19 12.20 -10.35
N PRO A 35 -0.74 12.93 -9.71
CA PRO A 35 -2.10 12.47 -9.47
C PRO A 35 -2.92 12.36 -10.77
N ASP A 36 -2.50 13.04 -11.84
CA ASP A 36 -3.15 12.98 -13.15
C ASP A 36 -2.55 11.88 -14.03
N HIS A 37 -1.40 11.30 -13.62
CA HIS A 37 -0.84 10.16 -14.33
C HIS A 37 -1.84 8.97 -14.32
N ARG A 38 -2.06 8.39 -15.49
CA ARG A 38 -3.09 7.34 -15.68
C ARG A 38 -2.98 6.14 -14.74
N GLU A 39 -1.80 5.82 -14.22
CA GLU A 39 -1.60 4.72 -13.29
C GLU A 39 -1.98 5.08 -11.86
N PHE A 40 -2.12 6.36 -11.55
CA PHE A 40 -2.42 6.83 -10.21
C PHE A 40 -3.75 7.60 -10.11
N SER A 41 -4.21 8.20 -11.20
CA SER A 41 -5.41 9.06 -11.22
C SER A 41 -6.70 8.38 -10.73
N TRP A 42 -6.80 7.07 -10.85
CA TRP A 42 -7.93 6.30 -10.32
C TRP A 42 -7.91 6.26 -8.80
N LEU A 43 -6.71 6.06 -8.18
CA LEU A 43 -6.56 6.07 -6.73
C LEU A 43 -6.79 7.48 -6.19
N HIS A 44 -6.20 8.49 -6.83
CA HIS A 44 -6.39 9.89 -6.45
C HIS A 44 -7.86 10.27 -6.40
N ARG A 45 -8.62 10.00 -7.46
CA ARG A 45 -10.07 10.27 -7.49
C ARG A 45 -10.86 9.49 -6.44
N PHE A 46 -10.51 8.23 -6.24
CA PHE A 46 -11.14 7.39 -5.21
C PHE A 46 -10.89 7.95 -3.81
N LEU A 47 -9.64 8.29 -3.47
CA LEU A 47 -9.29 8.84 -2.17
C LEU A 47 -9.92 10.23 -1.96
N GLN A 48 -9.92 11.11 -2.95
CA GLN A 48 -10.61 12.40 -2.87
C GLN A 48 -12.11 12.30 -2.60
N GLN A 49 -12.74 11.22 -3.02
CA GLN A 49 -14.17 10.97 -2.85
C GLN A 49 -14.53 10.51 -1.44
N HIS A 50 -13.61 9.79 -0.78
CA HIS A 50 -13.89 9.08 0.46
C HIS A 50 -13.15 9.61 1.68
N LEU A 51 -12.06 10.35 1.50
CA LEU A 51 -11.28 10.89 2.61
C LEU A 51 -11.71 12.31 2.99
N PRO A 52 -11.47 12.74 4.25
CA PRO A 52 -11.80 14.08 4.72
C PRO A 52 -11.08 15.15 3.89
N ARG A 53 -11.79 16.24 3.57
CA ARG A 53 -11.19 17.42 2.94
C ARG A 53 -10.83 18.47 4.00
N ARG A 54 -10.02 18.06 4.94
CA ARG A 54 -9.63 18.88 6.09
C ARG A 54 -8.11 18.83 6.20
N PRO A 55 -7.41 19.94 5.89
CA PRO A 55 -5.95 19.97 5.80
C PRO A 55 -5.23 19.68 7.13
N ASP A 56 -5.92 19.80 8.27
CA ASP A 56 -5.41 19.49 9.60
C ASP A 56 -5.70 18.02 10.03
N ALA A 57 -6.15 17.16 9.10
CA ALA A 57 -6.39 15.77 9.42
C ALA A 57 -5.05 15.04 9.64
N ARG A 58 -4.97 14.27 10.73
CA ARG A 58 -3.80 13.44 11.03
C ARG A 58 -3.90 12.11 10.33
N LEU A 59 -2.84 11.73 9.60
CA LEU A 59 -2.76 10.46 8.89
C LEU A 59 -1.55 9.65 9.36
N LEU A 60 -1.77 8.35 9.58
CA LEU A 60 -0.72 7.36 9.81
C LEU A 60 -0.65 6.38 8.64
N GLU A 61 0.54 6.21 8.08
CA GLU A 61 0.83 5.13 7.12
C GLU A 61 1.61 4.00 7.79
N LEU A 62 1.08 2.78 7.74
CA LEU A 62 1.75 1.56 8.20
C LEU A 62 2.49 0.92 7.01
N GLY A 63 3.81 0.68 7.17
CA GLY A 63 4.69 0.24 6.09
C GLY A 63 4.98 1.36 5.10
N CYS A 64 5.51 2.48 5.59
CA CYS A 64 5.56 3.73 4.83
C CYS A 64 6.73 3.88 3.85
N HIS A 65 7.70 2.94 3.80
CA HIS A 65 8.81 3.05 2.85
C HIS A 65 8.34 2.95 1.39
N PRO A 66 8.81 3.81 0.48
CA PRO A 66 9.84 4.84 0.60
C PRO A 66 9.33 6.24 0.97
N GLY A 67 8.07 6.41 1.43
CA GLY A 67 7.48 7.68 1.82
C GLY A 67 6.62 8.36 0.75
N ARG A 68 6.38 7.70 -0.40
CA ARG A 68 5.64 8.29 -1.53
C ARG A 68 4.20 8.65 -1.18
N TYR A 69 3.50 7.84 -0.40
CA TYR A 69 2.13 8.13 0.01
C TYR A 69 2.08 9.18 1.11
N LEU A 70 3.05 9.22 2.04
CA LEU A 70 3.19 10.32 3.00
C LEU A 70 3.38 11.66 2.27
N TRP A 71 4.34 11.72 1.31
CA TRP A 71 4.52 12.88 0.44
C TRP A 71 3.23 13.26 -0.30
N TYR A 72 2.53 12.27 -0.86
CA TYR A 72 1.29 12.47 -1.60
C TYR A 72 0.17 13.04 -0.72
N PHE A 73 -0.07 12.49 0.46
CA PHE A 73 -1.11 12.96 1.36
C PHE A 73 -0.79 14.35 1.93
N HIS A 74 0.46 14.59 2.27
CA HIS A 74 0.91 15.91 2.69
C HIS A 74 0.68 16.95 1.58
N THR A 75 1.10 16.65 0.34
CA THR A 75 1.07 17.60 -0.78
C THR A 75 -0.35 17.85 -1.32
N TYR A 76 -1.16 16.80 -1.51
CA TYR A 76 -2.45 16.92 -2.18
C TYR A 76 -3.66 16.97 -1.25
N PHE A 77 -3.52 16.57 -0.01
CA PHE A 77 -4.59 16.65 0.99
C PHE A 77 -4.27 17.65 2.09
N GLY A 78 -3.02 18.07 2.24
CA GLY A 78 -2.57 18.96 3.31
C GLY A 78 -2.56 18.30 4.68
N TYR A 79 -2.52 16.97 4.74
CA TYR A 79 -2.58 16.25 6.00
C TYR A 79 -1.29 16.36 6.81
N GLU A 80 -1.44 16.32 8.12
CA GLU A 80 -0.36 16.04 9.05
C GLU A 80 -0.08 14.53 9.02
N VAL A 81 1.07 14.14 8.45
CA VAL A 81 1.37 12.73 8.18
C VAL A 81 2.43 12.18 9.13
N GLU A 82 2.27 10.92 9.51
CA GLU A 82 3.24 10.12 10.26
C GLU A 82 3.39 8.74 9.61
N GLY A 83 4.56 8.11 9.76
CA GLY A 83 4.81 6.80 9.18
C GLY A 83 5.40 5.79 10.18
N VAL A 84 5.00 4.53 10.04
CA VAL A 84 5.61 3.39 10.73
C VAL A 84 6.27 2.49 9.69
N GLU A 85 7.54 2.16 9.90
CA GLU A 85 8.29 1.28 9.01
C GLU A 85 9.04 0.23 9.83
N TYR A 86 8.82 -1.04 9.48
CA TYR A 86 9.36 -2.20 10.19
C TYR A 86 10.89 -2.32 10.06
N VAL A 87 11.45 -1.94 8.93
CA VAL A 87 12.87 -2.04 8.63
C VAL A 87 13.57 -0.72 8.98
N ALA A 88 14.32 -0.67 10.06
CA ALA A 88 14.95 0.55 10.55
C ALA A 88 15.80 1.32 9.50
N PRO A 89 16.65 0.68 8.67
CA PRO A 89 17.30 1.39 7.57
C PRO A 89 16.36 1.99 6.54
N ALA A 90 15.21 1.36 6.27
CA ALA A 90 14.19 1.89 5.35
C ALA A 90 13.45 3.08 5.96
N ALA A 91 13.18 3.06 7.27
CA ALA A 91 12.62 4.19 8.00
C ALA A 91 13.53 5.43 7.90
N GLU A 92 14.83 5.25 8.08
CA GLU A 92 15.82 6.35 7.93
C GLU A 92 15.87 6.89 6.51
N LEU A 93 15.87 6.04 5.48
CA LEU A 93 15.82 6.45 4.08
C LEU A 93 14.52 7.19 3.75
N THR A 94 13.39 6.75 4.32
CA THR A 94 12.10 7.42 4.17
C THR A 94 12.13 8.83 4.77
N HIS A 95 12.68 8.98 5.97
CA HIS A 95 12.85 10.28 6.61
C HIS A 95 13.73 11.21 5.75
N GLN A 96 14.88 10.72 5.26
CA GLN A 96 15.77 11.47 4.39
C GLN A 96 15.10 11.88 3.08
N ALA A 97 14.31 10.99 2.47
CA ALA A 97 13.59 11.26 1.25
C ALA A 97 12.55 12.38 1.44
N LEU A 98 11.75 12.32 2.51
CA LEU A 98 10.78 13.36 2.84
C LEU A 98 11.45 14.71 3.14
N LYS A 99 12.53 14.68 3.90
CA LYS A 99 13.32 15.88 4.20
C LYS A 99 13.92 16.54 2.96
N ALA A 100 14.31 15.77 1.94
CA ALA A 100 14.77 16.31 0.65
C ALA A 100 13.66 17.05 -0.13
N HIS A 101 12.39 16.87 0.27
CA HIS A 101 11.22 17.58 -0.24
C HIS A 101 10.66 18.61 0.76
N ASP A 102 11.48 19.06 1.75
CA ASP A 102 11.10 20.00 2.80
C ASP A 102 9.93 19.51 3.70
N ILE A 103 9.77 18.20 3.84
CA ILE A 103 8.74 17.58 4.68
C ILE A 103 9.44 16.93 5.90
N GLU A 104 9.27 17.56 7.07
CA GLU A 104 9.77 17.02 8.35
C GLU A 104 8.61 16.44 9.15
N VAL A 105 8.52 15.12 9.19
CA VAL A 105 7.44 14.37 9.84
C VAL A 105 7.98 13.16 10.60
N PRO A 106 7.30 12.68 11.65
CA PRO A 106 7.71 11.50 12.39
C PRO A 106 7.70 10.24 11.52
N ILE A 107 8.83 9.52 11.49
CA ILE A 107 8.94 8.17 10.92
C ILE A 107 9.44 7.24 12.02
N HIS A 108 8.60 6.32 12.41
CA HIS A 108 8.85 5.41 13.52
C HIS A 108 9.39 4.07 13.00
N ALA A 109 10.62 3.73 13.38
CA ALA A 109 11.21 2.42 13.08
C ALA A 109 10.68 1.38 14.08
N ALA A 110 9.53 0.75 13.77
CA ALA A 110 8.83 -0.15 14.67
C ALA A 110 8.00 -1.21 13.92
N ASP A 111 7.75 -2.35 14.57
CA ASP A 111 6.67 -3.23 14.14
C ASP A 111 5.31 -2.54 14.35
N LEU A 112 4.41 -2.67 13.40
CA LEU A 112 3.08 -2.05 13.46
C LEU A 112 2.27 -2.50 14.69
N PHE A 113 2.52 -3.70 15.20
CA PHE A 113 1.86 -4.22 16.40
C PHE A 113 2.41 -3.64 17.71
N ASP A 114 3.70 -3.25 17.71
CA ASP A 114 4.38 -2.70 18.88
C ASP A 114 4.32 -1.15 18.90
N PHE A 115 4.04 -0.53 17.76
CA PHE A 115 3.96 0.93 17.66
C PHE A 115 2.88 1.48 18.59
N GLN A 116 3.23 2.52 19.34
CA GLN A 116 2.29 3.31 20.14
C GLN A 116 2.45 4.78 19.73
N PRO A 117 1.34 5.49 19.45
CA PRO A 117 1.39 6.93 19.22
C PRO A 117 2.01 7.67 20.40
N ASP A 118 2.77 8.73 20.14
CA ASP A 118 3.41 9.55 21.18
C ASP A 118 2.40 10.37 21.99
N SER A 119 1.17 10.49 21.52
CA SER A 119 0.05 11.15 22.20
C SER A 119 -1.16 10.21 22.30
N ASP A 120 -2.07 10.53 23.23
CA ASP A 120 -3.37 9.85 23.32
C ASP A 120 -4.29 10.14 22.13
N GLU A 121 -3.88 11.03 21.22
CA GLU A 121 -4.64 11.40 20.03
C GLU A 121 -4.42 10.40 18.91
N LEU A 122 -5.46 9.67 18.59
CA LEU A 122 -5.50 8.74 17.46
C LEU A 122 -5.68 9.49 16.12
N PHE A 123 -5.51 8.76 15.01
CA PHE A 123 -5.46 9.34 13.67
C PHE A 123 -6.85 9.45 13.02
N ASP A 124 -7.05 10.50 12.23
CA ASP A 124 -8.24 10.67 11.38
C ASP A 124 -8.30 9.63 10.27
N VAL A 125 -7.11 9.28 9.73
CA VAL A 125 -6.93 8.27 8.70
C VAL A 125 -5.75 7.38 9.06
N VAL A 126 -5.95 6.07 9.05
CA VAL A 126 -4.87 5.06 9.11
C VAL A 126 -4.85 4.31 7.79
N CYS A 127 -3.70 4.24 7.14
CA CYS A 127 -3.61 3.59 5.85
C CYS A 127 -2.42 2.64 5.73
N SER A 128 -2.53 1.72 4.76
CA SER A 128 -1.41 0.90 4.29
C SER A 128 -1.57 0.59 2.80
N PHE A 129 -0.45 0.52 2.10
CA PHE A 129 -0.38 0.21 0.68
C PHE A 129 0.63 -0.91 0.45
N GLY A 130 0.14 -2.15 0.25
CA GLY A 130 1.03 -3.29 0.05
C GLY A 130 1.61 -3.86 1.35
N VAL A 131 0.81 -3.97 2.41
CA VAL A 131 1.24 -4.49 3.73
C VAL A 131 0.42 -5.71 4.15
N VAL A 132 -0.91 -5.62 4.09
CA VAL A 132 -1.81 -6.63 4.67
C VAL A 132 -1.65 -8.00 4.01
N GLU A 133 -1.34 -8.04 2.74
CA GLU A 133 -1.08 -9.28 1.98
C GLU A 133 0.17 -10.05 2.44
N HIS A 134 1.01 -9.45 3.27
CA HIS A 134 2.19 -10.12 3.83
C HIS A 134 1.93 -10.84 5.16
N PHE A 135 0.66 -11.00 5.52
CA PHE A 135 0.24 -11.74 6.69
C PHE A 135 -0.65 -12.93 6.29
N ALA A 136 -0.37 -14.10 6.87
CA ALA A 136 -1.20 -15.28 6.64
C ALA A 136 -2.59 -15.13 7.28
N ASP A 137 -2.63 -14.53 8.48
CA ASP A 137 -3.85 -14.12 9.18
C ASP A 137 -3.94 -12.58 9.16
N VAL A 138 -4.90 -12.06 8.43
CA VAL A 138 -5.07 -10.62 8.22
C VAL A 138 -5.92 -9.94 9.30
N GLU A 139 -6.65 -10.70 10.11
CA GLU A 139 -7.52 -10.14 11.14
C GLU A 139 -6.76 -9.26 12.13
N PRO A 140 -5.63 -9.70 12.75
CA PRO A 140 -4.89 -8.88 13.68
C PRO A 140 -4.38 -7.57 13.06
N VAL A 141 -3.94 -7.63 11.79
CA VAL A 141 -3.43 -6.45 11.07
C VAL A 141 -4.56 -5.45 10.81
N ILE A 142 -5.71 -5.93 10.34
CA ILE A 142 -6.90 -5.09 10.09
C ILE A 142 -7.38 -4.46 11.40
N ARG A 143 -7.45 -5.24 12.47
CA ARG A 143 -7.81 -4.75 13.80
C ARG A 143 -6.84 -3.67 14.26
N ARG A 144 -5.53 -3.86 14.04
CA ARG A 144 -4.52 -2.87 14.40
C ARG A 144 -4.72 -1.54 13.69
N HIS A 145 -5.07 -1.54 12.40
CA HIS A 145 -5.45 -0.30 11.70
C HIS A 145 -6.64 0.39 12.39
N GLY A 146 -7.65 -0.38 12.77
CA GLY A 146 -8.82 0.15 13.50
C GLY A 146 -8.46 0.76 14.86
N GLU A 147 -7.60 0.10 15.65
CA GLU A 147 -7.16 0.57 16.96
C GLU A 147 -6.44 1.93 16.90
N LEU A 148 -5.68 2.16 15.83
CA LEU A 148 -4.93 3.41 15.63
C LEU A 148 -5.77 4.54 15.04
N ALA A 149 -6.90 4.24 14.38
CA ALA A 149 -7.84 5.24 13.93
C ALA A 149 -8.70 5.75 15.09
N ARG A 150 -8.99 7.05 15.18
CA ARG A 150 -9.91 7.57 16.19
C ARG A 150 -11.35 7.07 15.98
N PRO A 151 -12.22 7.10 16.98
CA PRO A 151 -13.65 6.83 16.78
C PRO A 151 -14.22 7.71 15.65
N GLY A 152 -14.87 7.09 14.66
CA GLY A 152 -15.33 7.74 13.44
C GLY A 152 -14.25 8.03 12.39
N GLY A 153 -12.98 7.75 12.68
CA GLY A 153 -11.86 7.84 11.75
C GLY A 153 -11.92 6.77 10.65
N LEU A 154 -11.10 6.91 9.65
CA LEU A 154 -11.08 6.05 8.46
C LEU A 154 -9.86 5.14 8.44
N VAL A 155 -10.06 3.95 7.94
CA VAL A 155 -9.02 2.97 7.62
C VAL A 155 -9.01 2.78 6.10
N VAL A 156 -7.84 2.88 5.48
CA VAL A 156 -7.63 2.64 4.03
C VAL A 156 -6.63 1.53 3.85
N ILE A 157 -7.02 0.44 3.23
CA ILE A 157 -6.14 -0.69 2.94
C ILE A 157 -6.13 -0.91 1.43
N ALA A 158 -4.95 -0.88 0.83
CA ALA A 158 -4.74 -1.19 -0.57
C ALA A 158 -3.75 -2.35 -0.70
N ILE A 159 -4.13 -3.37 -1.44
CA ILE A 159 -3.29 -4.54 -1.74
C ILE A 159 -3.16 -4.74 -3.26
N PRO A 160 -2.03 -5.29 -3.74
CA PRO A 160 -1.92 -5.71 -5.13
C PRO A 160 -2.89 -6.86 -5.41
N ASN A 161 -3.54 -6.81 -6.58
CA ASN A 161 -4.49 -7.85 -6.97
C ASN A 161 -3.75 -9.09 -7.52
N HIS A 162 -3.22 -9.90 -6.62
CA HIS A 162 -2.59 -11.18 -6.96
C HIS A 162 -3.59 -12.33 -7.17
N ALA A 163 -4.88 -12.13 -6.88
CA ALA A 163 -5.93 -13.08 -7.26
C ALA A 163 -6.27 -13.04 -8.76
N GLY A 164 -5.80 -12.02 -9.49
CA GLY A 164 -5.99 -11.85 -10.93
C GLY A 164 -4.80 -12.31 -11.78
N VAL A 165 -4.71 -11.74 -12.99
CA VAL A 165 -3.63 -12.03 -13.96
C VAL A 165 -2.25 -11.71 -13.39
N ASN A 166 -2.12 -10.65 -12.59
CA ASN A 166 -0.85 -10.27 -11.98
C ASN A 166 -0.25 -11.38 -11.12
N GLY A 167 -1.06 -12.03 -10.28
CA GLY A 167 -0.57 -13.14 -9.46
C GLY A 167 -0.18 -14.37 -10.29
N THR A 168 -0.93 -14.67 -11.36
CA THR A 168 -0.58 -15.75 -12.27
C THR A 168 0.78 -15.50 -12.94
N VAL A 169 1.02 -14.28 -13.40
CA VAL A 169 2.29 -13.89 -14.01
C VAL A 169 3.41 -13.90 -12.98
N LEU A 170 3.20 -13.31 -11.79
CA LEU A 170 4.18 -13.26 -10.70
C LEU A 170 4.61 -14.68 -10.30
N LYS A 171 3.65 -15.59 -10.10
CA LYS A 171 3.91 -17.00 -9.79
C LYS A 171 4.83 -17.68 -10.82
N TRP A 172 4.75 -17.26 -12.06
CA TRP A 172 5.50 -17.85 -13.16
C TRP A 172 6.92 -17.29 -13.27
N ILE A 173 7.10 -15.99 -12.98
CA ILE A 173 8.39 -15.30 -13.19
C ILE A 173 9.21 -15.16 -11.90
N GLN A 174 8.55 -15.08 -10.75
CA GLN A 174 9.16 -14.90 -9.41
C GLN A 174 8.36 -15.69 -8.35
N PRO A 175 8.38 -17.04 -8.40
CA PRO A 175 7.59 -17.89 -7.48
C PRO A 175 7.93 -17.66 -6.01
N GLU A 176 9.18 -17.29 -5.70
CA GLU A 176 9.63 -16.94 -4.36
C GLU A 176 8.94 -15.69 -3.82
N VAL A 177 8.78 -14.65 -4.65
CA VAL A 177 8.04 -13.43 -4.29
C VAL A 177 6.54 -13.75 -4.18
N TYR A 178 6.01 -14.56 -5.10
CA TYR A 178 4.61 -14.99 -5.03
C TYR A 178 4.29 -15.72 -3.71
N ALA A 179 5.21 -16.57 -3.22
CA ALA A 179 5.00 -17.41 -2.04
C ALA A 179 4.88 -16.62 -0.72
N VAL A 180 5.42 -15.41 -0.67
CA VAL A 180 5.37 -14.54 0.54
C VAL A 180 4.20 -13.55 0.53
N HIS A 181 3.20 -13.79 -0.33
CA HIS A 181 1.97 -13.01 -0.38
C HIS A 181 0.75 -13.87 -0.05
N ASN A 182 -0.17 -13.32 0.69
CA ASN A 182 -1.53 -13.82 0.80
C ASN A 182 -2.32 -13.31 -0.41
N HIS A 183 -2.75 -14.23 -1.29
CA HIS A 183 -3.35 -13.88 -2.58
C HIS A 183 -4.83 -13.50 -2.45
N MET A 184 -5.11 -12.52 -1.62
CA MET A 184 -6.46 -12.05 -1.35
C MET A 184 -7.09 -11.40 -2.58
N SER A 185 -8.36 -11.69 -2.79
CA SER A 185 -9.23 -10.89 -3.65
C SER A 185 -9.80 -9.68 -2.90
N PHE A 186 -10.41 -8.75 -3.65
CA PHE A 186 -11.19 -7.68 -3.02
C PHE A 186 -12.27 -8.21 -2.09
N ARG A 187 -12.90 -9.34 -2.46
CA ARG A 187 -13.95 -9.96 -1.64
C ARG A 187 -13.39 -10.44 -0.30
N ASP A 188 -12.25 -11.14 -0.33
CA ASP A 188 -11.62 -11.63 0.89
C ASP A 188 -11.23 -10.48 1.83
N LEU A 189 -10.68 -9.38 1.28
CA LEU A 189 -10.36 -8.19 2.03
C LEU A 189 -11.62 -7.53 2.63
N LYS A 190 -12.70 -7.42 1.85
CA LYS A 190 -13.97 -6.88 2.33
C LYS A 190 -14.59 -7.76 3.40
N ASP A 191 -14.61 -9.09 3.20
CA ASP A 191 -15.15 -10.04 4.17
C ASP A 191 -14.38 -9.97 5.51
N ALA A 192 -13.05 -9.75 5.46
CA ALA A 192 -12.24 -9.54 6.66
C ALA A 192 -12.56 -8.22 7.38
N ILE A 193 -12.86 -7.14 6.64
CA ILE A 193 -13.35 -5.88 7.24
C ILE A 193 -14.73 -6.10 7.88
N ASP A 194 -15.65 -6.77 7.19
CA ASP A 194 -17.02 -6.99 7.68
C ASP A 194 -17.05 -7.91 8.93
N ALA A 195 -16.06 -8.80 9.06
CA ALA A 195 -15.89 -9.65 10.24
C ALA A 195 -15.35 -8.88 11.47
N ASN A 196 -14.75 -7.72 11.28
CA ASN A 196 -14.22 -6.91 12.37
C ASN A 196 -15.34 -6.11 13.05
N ALA A 197 -15.53 -6.35 14.37
CA ALA A 197 -16.61 -5.71 15.13
C ALA A 197 -16.49 -4.19 15.28
N GLU A 198 -15.28 -3.65 15.12
CA GLU A 198 -14.97 -2.23 15.32
C GLU A 198 -15.00 -1.41 14.02
N LEU A 199 -15.14 -2.07 12.87
CA LEU A 199 -15.08 -1.42 11.57
C LEU A 199 -16.38 -1.56 10.79
N ASP A 200 -16.78 -0.49 10.11
CA ASP A 200 -17.87 -0.48 9.14
C ASP A 200 -17.29 -0.24 7.74
N TYR A 201 -17.59 -1.14 6.80
CA TYR A 201 -17.23 -0.93 5.40
C TYR A 201 -17.89 0.33 4.83
N VAL A 202 -17.11 1.18 4.16
CA VAL A 202 -17.57 2.43 3.53
C VAL A 202 -17.59 2.32 2.01
N ALA A 203 -16.46 1.96 1.43
CA ALA A 203 -16.29 1.90 -0.02
C ALA A 203 -15.11 1.00 -0.38
N GLY A 204 -15.04 0.57 -1.64
CA GLY A 204 -13.92 -0.17 -2.15
C GLY A 204 -14.21 -0.90 -3.44
N GLY A 205 -13.20 -1.58 -3.96
CA GLY A 205 -13.30 -2.35 -5.19
C GLY A 205 -11.95 -2.64 -5.79
N TYR A 206 -11.99 -3.23 -6.98
CA TYR A 206 -10.81 -3.31 -7.83
C TYR A 206 -10.56 -1.95 -8.46
N LEU A 207 -9.35 -1.44 -8.36
CA LEU A 207 -8.98 -0.13 -8.85
C LEU A 207 -7.77 -0.19 -9.81
N GLY A 208 -7.78 0.73 -10.79
CA GLY A 208 -6.84 0.75 -11.91
C GLY A 208 -7.27 -0.20 -13.03
N HIS A 209 -7.29 0.28 -14.27
CA HIS A 209 -7.91 -0.47 -15.38
C HIS A 209 -7.14 -1.73 -15.75
N PHE A 210 -5.94 -1.57 -16.28
CA PHE A 210 -5.04 -2.68 -16.61
C PHE A 210 -3.60 -2.24 -16.37
N SER A 211 -2.91 -3.01 -15.54
CA SER A 211 -1.47 -2.85 -15.36
C SER A 211 -0.86 -4.18 -14.93
N LEU A 212 0.32 -4.49 -15.46
CA LEU A 212 1.14 -5.62 -15.04
C LEU A 212 2.22 -5.21 -14.04
N ALA A 213 2.16 -3.99 -13.50
CA ALA A 213 3.13 -3.53 -12.51
C ALA A 213 3.20 -4.44 -11.28
N PRO A 214 2.07 -4.89 -10.68
CA PRO A 214 2.12 -5.79 -9.53
C PRO A 214 2.74 -7.17 -9.81
N SER A 215 2.80 -7.57 -11.08
CA SER A 215 3.46 -8.84 -11.47
C SER A 215 4.96 -8.72 -11.68
N ASN A 216 5.52 -7.52 -11.62
CA ASN A 216 6.94 -7.25 -11.89
C ASN A 216 7.43 -7.71 -13.29
N LEU A 217 6.51 -7.89 -14.24
CA LEU A 217 6.81 -8.45 -15.57
C LEU A 217 7.75 -7.54 -16.39
N CYS A 218 7.49 -6.24 -16.41
CA CYS A 218 8.28 -5.32 -17.23
C CYS A 218 9.76 -5.26 -16.81
N PRO A 219 10.10 -5.07 -15.52
CA PRO A 219 11.49 -5.16 -15.04
C PRO A 219 12.13 -6.54 -15.34
N HIS A 220 11.39 -7.62 -15.13
CA HIS A 220 11.87 -8.98 -15.41
C HIS A 220 12.24 -9.20 -16.89
N LEU A 221 11.39 -8.77 -17.82
CA LEU A 221 11.65 -8.87 -19.25
C LEU A 221 12.78 -7.94 -19.70
N ARG A 222 12.85 -6.74 -19.14
CA ARG A 222 13.92 -5.77 -19.45
C ARG A 222 15.31 -6.32 -19.18
N GLN A 223 15.46 -7.11 -18.12
CA GLN A 223 16.74 -7.73 -17.73
C GLN A 223 17.12 -8.93 -18.63
N ARG A 224 16.15 -9.59 -19.27
CA ARG A 224 16.35 -10.86 -19.99
C ARG A 224 16.28 -10.75 -21.50
N LEU A 225 15.57 -9.77 -22.03
CA LEU A 225 15.37 -9.63 -23.47
C LEU A 225 16.38 -8.68 -24.12
N PRO A 226 16.81 -8.95 -25.35
CA PRO A 226 17.49 -7.97 -26.16
C PRO A 226 16.70 -6.68 -26.25
N TRP A 227 17.39 -5.54 -26.18
CA TRP A 227 16.77 -4.22 -26.07
C TRP A 227 15.68 -3.97 -27.15
N LYS A 228 15.91 -4.37 -28.40
CA LYS A 228 14.93 -4.18 -29.51
C LYS A 228 13.64 -4.97 -29.28
N VAL A 229 13.77 -6.18 -28.72
CA VAL A 229 12.62 -7.06 -28.42
C VAL A 229 11.83 -6.46 -27.24
N TYR A 230 12.54 -6.03 -26.19
CA TYR A 230 11.91 -5.37 -25.06
C TYR A 230 11.19 -4.07 -25.46
N ALA A 231 11.81 -3.23 -26.28
CA ALA A 231 11.19 -1.98 -26.76
C ALA A 231 9.92 -2.24 -27.59
N LEU A 232 9.89 -3.31 -28.38
CA LEU A 232 8.67 -3.71 -29.10
C LEU A 232 7.58 -4.18 -28.12
N PHE A 233 7.94 -5.02 -27.15
CA PHE A 233 7.02 -5.45 -26.08
C PHE A 233 6.45 -4.23 -25.34
N GLU A 234 7.31 -3.34 -24.87
CA GLU A 234 6.92 -2.14 -24.11
C GLU A 234 5.97 -1.24 -24.93
N ARG A 235 6.22 -1.08 -26.23
CA ARG A 235 5.33 -0.33 -27.13
C ARG A 235 3.94 -0.97 -27.21
N ILE A 236 3.87 -2.29 -27.38
CA ILE A 236 2.60 -3.03 -27.44
C ILE A 236 1.90 -2.94 -26.07
N TYR A 237 2.61 -3.18 -24.99
CA TYR A 237 2.09 -3.11 -23.62
C TYR A 237 1.50 -1.71 -23.33
N ASN A 238 2.24 -0.64 -23.63
CA ASN A 238 1.75 0.73 -23.44
C ASN A 238 0.52 1.04 -24.32
N GLY A 239 0.45 0.45 -25.51
CA GLY A 239 -0.76 0.50 -26.36
C GLY A 239 -1.96 -0.16 -25.69
N CYS A 240 -1.78 -1.36 -25.12
CA CYS A 240 -2.82 -2.07 -24.38
C CYS A 240 -3.29 -1.28 -23.16
N VAL A 241 -2.35 -0.72 -22.36
CA VAL A 241 -2.67 0.10 -21.19
C VAL A 241 -3.50 1.34 -21.58
N ARG A 242 -3.18 1.99 -22.72
CA ARG A 242 -3.96 3.14 -23.21
C ARG A 242 -5.40 2.77 -23.54
N VAL A 243 -5.60 1.65 -24.23
CA VAL A 243 -6.95 1.18 -24.60
C VAL A 243 -7.71 0.71 -23.37
N ALA A 244 -7.04 0.02 -22.47
CA ALA A 244 -7.63 -0.51 -21.25
C ALA A 244 -8.09 0.59 -20.27
N HIS A 245 -7.61 1.82 -20.42
CA HIS A 245 -8.10 2.96 -19.63
C HIS A 245 -9.62 3.21 -19.81
N TYR A 246 -10.20 2.77 -20.91
CA TYR A 246 -11.64 2.88 -21.17
C TYR A 246 -12.44 1.66 -20.70
N LEU A 247 -11.77 0.61 -20.21
CA LEU A 247 -12.45 -0.58 -19.69
C LEU A 247 -12.83 -0.37 -18.21
N PRO A 248 -13.93 -1.01 -17.74
CA PRO A 248 -14.25 -0.98 -16.33
C PRO A 248 -13.20 -1.70 -15.49
N ASN A 249 -13.12 -1.34 -14.21
CA ASN A 249 -12.32 -2.08 -13.24
C ASN A 249 -12.74 -3.56 -13.20
N SER A 250 -11.79 -4.45 -13.05
CA SER A 250 -12.01 -5.89 -13.18
C SER A 250 -11.18 -6.67 -12.17
N ARG A 251 -11.77 -7.71 -11.60
CA ARG A 251 -11.06 -8.67 -10.76
C ARG A 251 -9.89 -9.37 -11.47
N TRP A 252 -9.89 -9.38 -12.79
CA TRP A 252 -8.88 -10.08 -13.60
C TRP A 252 -7.69 -9.20 -13.93
N PHE A 253 -7.94 -7.93 -14.24
CA PHE A 253 -6.95 -7.06 -14.87
C PHE A 253 -6.57 -5.83 -14.05
N SER A 254 -7.45 -5.41 -13.11
CA SER A 254 -7.09 -4.27 -12.26
C SER A 254 -5.93 -4.62 -11.35
N PRO A 255 -4.95 -3.72 -11.21
CA PRO A 255 -3.73 -4.00 -10.45
C PRO A 255 -3.93 -4.07 -8.95
N ASN A 256 -4.94 -3.39 -8.42
CA ASN A 256 -5.12 -3.25 -6.97
C ASN A 256 -6.55 -3.55 -6.52
N ALA A 257 -6.67 -4.00 -5.28
CA ALA A 257 -7.91 -4.01 -4.51
C ALA A 257 -7.76 -3.02 -3.34
N VAL A 258 -8.77 -2.17 -3.15
CA VAL A 258 -8.75 -1.12 -2.11
C VAL A 258 -10.04 -1.17 -1.31
N VAL A 259 -9.93 -0.98 0.01
CA VAL A 259 -11.06 -0.84 0.93
C VAL A 259 -10.89 0.43 1.75
N VAL A 260 -11.99 1.15 1.96
CA VAL A 260 -12.14 2.16 3.00
C VAL A 260 -13.15 1.66 4.02
N ALA A 261 -12.77 1.68 5.27
CA ALA A 261 -13.64 1.36 6.39
C ALA A 261 -13.65 2.53 7.39
N ARG A 262 -14.66 2.57 8.26
CA ARG A 262 -14.79 3.57 9.32
C ARG A 262 -14.74 2.88 10.67
N ARG A 263 -13.90 3.38 11.60
CA ARG A 263 -13.96 2.96 12.98
C ARG A 263 -15.29 3.37 13.61
N ARG A 264 -15.98 2.44 14.23
CA ARG A 264 -17.23 2.71 14.96
C ARG A 264 -17.01 3.71 16.09
N SER A 265 -17.94 4.63 16.22
CA SER A 265 -18.01 5.47 17.41
C SER A 265 -18.84 4.71 18.43
N HIS A 266 -18.25 4.29 19.56
CA HIS A 266 -19.01 3.82 20.68
C HIS A 266 -19.67 5.06 21.31
N ASP A 267 -20.89 5.37 20.93
CA ASP A 267 -21.71 6.30 21.72
C ASP A 267 -21.85 5.69 23.11
N THR A 268 -21.11 6.21 24.08
CA THR A 268 -21.42 6.01 25.50
C THR A 268 -22.78 6.67 25.76
N ARG A 269 -23.86 5.86 25.66
CA ARG A 269 -25.17 6.25 26.16
C ARG A 269 -25.16 6.33 27.68
#